data_81abff874be2a793212f411d2de81666
#
_entry.id   81abff874be2a793212f411d2de81666
#
_cell.length_a   1.000
_cell.length_b   1.000
_cell.length_c   1.000
_cell.angle_alpha   90.00
_cell.angle_beta   90.00
_cell.angle_gamma   90.00
#
_symmetry.space_group_name_H-M   'P 1'
#
loop_
_entity.id
_entity.type
_entity.pdbx_description
1 polymer ?
#
loop_
_entity_poly.entity_id
_entity_poly.type
_entity_poly.pdbx_seq_one_letter_code
_entity_poly.pdbx_strand_id
1 'polypeptide(L)'
;MSTNSLCQTLTVGLRSLIKNHKDQIKHVKQLHKWTSSTSPKLKTFRQAQEIHVQLCSPDQLQPKPEVSQLKFGTVFTDHMLQIEFNEQVGGWQAPSISPLKYLTLHPAAKVLHYAVELFEGMKAYRGVDGHIRMFRPDLNMDRMNRSALRAGLPQFDPEEMIQCLNRLIQIDQEWVPHTTAASLYIRPTLIGTDPTLGVAVSSTALLYVILCPVGSYFGTQVTKPVSLLADPKYVRAWKGGCGDRKMGSNYGPTIAIQSEAIERGFNQLLWLYGEDHQVTEAGTMNIFFVIINDLGEMEMITPQLDGLILPGITRMSILELSEQWNDYKVTERKITMPEIMQLSREKRILECFGSGTACIISPIGNIHYEGNDILIPTLEQPNPICLRLLNKLSDIHYGRIEPPWARKIEFVFLQFLLNVMDDSDIRLTLFSSPRDVFIDFKFHQYSNIF
;
A
#
# COMPACT_ATOMS: atom_id res chain seq x y z
N MET A 1 13.91 -20.00 53.31
CA MET A 1 14.05 -20.24 51.85
C MET A 1 15.40 -19.69 51.41
N SER A 2 16.29 -20.54 50.89
CA SER A 2 17.70 -20.26 50.72
C SER A 2 17.96 -19.32 49.52
N THR A 3 18.92 -18.45 49.68
CA THR A 3 19.45 -17.49 48.69
C THR A 3 19.81 -18.10 47.31
N ASN A 4 19.99 -19.42 47.25
CA ASN A 4 20.28 -20.16 46.01
C ASN A 4 19.04 -20.30 45.06
N SER A 5 17.83 -20.31 45.60
CA SER A 5 16.60 -20.43 44.77
C SER A 5 16.27 -19.12 44.03
N LEU A 6 16.50 -17.97 44.67
CA LEU A 6 16.27 -16.65 44.02
C LEU A 6 17.31 -16.38 42.92
N CYS A 7 18.55 -16.81 43.08
CA CYS A 7 19.60 -16.60 42.09
C CYS A 7 19.38 -17.47 40.83
N GLN A 8 18.85 -18.68 40.96
CA GLN A 8 18.47 -19.54 39.82
C GLN A 8 17.28 -18.98 39.02
N THR A 9 16.28 -18.48 39.70
CA THR A 9 15.09 -17.91 39.04
C THR A 9 15.42 -16.61 38.29
N LEU A 10 16.26 -15.74 38.85
CA LEU A 10 16.78 -14.54 38.18
C LEU A 10 17.67 -14.85 36.97
N THR A 11 18.47 -15.92 37.06
CA THR A 11 19.37 -16.32 35.96
C THR A 11 18.58 -16.90 34.76
N VAL A 12 17.47 -17.62 35.03
CA VAL A 12 16.59 -18.16 34.00
C VAL A 12 15.79 -17.01 33.32
N GLY A 13 15.30 -16.08 34.13
CA GLY A 13 14.59 -14.87 33.60
C GLY A 13 15.49 -13.99 32.73
N LEU A 14 16.73 -13.74 33.16
CA LEU A 14 17.72 -12.98 32.37
C LEU A 14 18.10 -13.69 31.06
N ARG A 15 18.27 -15.02 31.08
CA ARG A 15 18.59 -15.80 29.88
C ARG A 15 17.43 -15.79 28.88
N SER A 16 16.18 -15.81 29.34
CA SER A 16 14.98 -15.66 28.50
C SER A 16 14.90 -14.27 27.87
N LEU A 17 15.13 -13.20 28.64
CA LEU A 17 15.15 -11.82 28.14
C LEU A 17 16.30 -11.59 27.14
N ILE A 18 17.48 -12.13 27.37
CA ILE A 18 18.63 -12.04 26.45
C ILE A 18 18.36 -12.84 25.17
N LYS A 19 17.68 -13.97 25.25
CA LYS A 19 17.32 -14.80 24.09
C LYS A 19 16.27 -14.05 23.25
N ASN A 20 15.22 -13.52 23.87
CA ASN A 20 14.19 -12.71 23.18
C ASN A 20 14.80 -11.46 22.54
N HIS A 21 15.73 -10.77 23.22
CA HIS A 21 16.42 -9.60 22.64
C HIS A 21 17.33 -9.97 21.46
N LYS A 22 17.99 -11.13 21.50
CA LYS A 22 18.80 -11.64 20.38
C LYS A 22 17.95 -12.09 19.20
N ASP A 23 16.77 -12.63 19.43
CA ASP A 23 15.83 -13.02 18.39
C ASP A 23 15.14 -11.78 17.75
N GLN A 24 14.83 -10.75 18.55
CA GLN A 24 14.42 -9.44 18.05
C GLN A 24 15.51 -8.76 17.19
N ILE A 25 16.78 -8.80 17.63
CA ILE A 25 17.91 -8.28 16.83
C ILE A 25 18.10 -9.09 15.55
N LYS A 26 17.82 -10.40 15.54
CA LYS A 26 17.84 -11.21 14.32
C LYS A 26 16.70 -10.83 13.37
N HIS A 27 15.51 -10.54 13.89
CA HIS A 27 14.37 -10.13 13.08
C HIS A 27 14.59 -8.74 12.45
N VAL A 28 15.08 -7.78 13.24
CA VAL A 28 15.51 -6.45 12.74
C VAL A 28 16.67 -6.58 11.75
N LYS A 29 17.65 -7.47 11.98
CA LYS A 29 18.74 -7.74 11.03
C LYS A 29 18.26 -8.50 9.79
N GLN A 30 17.20 -9.27 9.88
CA GLN A 30 16.58 -9.93 8.72
C GLN A 30 15.80 -8.90 7.88
N LEU A 31 15.11 -7.95 8.51
CA LEU A 31 14.53 -6.78 7.84
C LEU A 31 15.62 -5.91 7.19
N HIS A 32 16.73 -5.63 7.89
CA HIS A 32 17.88 -4.92 7.31
C HIS A 32 18.66 -5.72 6.25
N LYS A 33 18.68 -7.05 6.30
CA LYS A 33 19.26 -7.87 5.21
C LYS A 33 18.43 -7.80 3.92
N TRP A 34 17.16 -7.43 3.99
CA TRP A 34 16.34 -7.17 2.82
C TRP A 34 16.63 -5.80 2.19
N THR A 35 17.23 -4.87 2.97
CA THR A 35 17.60 -3.53 2.50
C THR A 35 19.08 -3.37 2.18
N SER A 36 19.96 -4.30 2.56
CA SER A 36 21.42 -4.18 2.39
C SER A 36 22.05 -5.22 1.48
N SER A 37 21.39 -5.62 0.38
CA SER A 37 22.16 -6.14 -0.74
C SER A 37 22.81 -4.93 -1.41
N THR A 38 24.13 -4.96 -1.58
CA THR A 38 24.86 -4.03 -2.44
C THR A 38 24.38 -4.23 -3.87
N SER A 39 23.24 -3.63 -4.17
CA SER A 39 22.69 -3.57 -5.53
C SER A 39 23.66 -2.78 -6.39
N PRO A 40 23.97 -3.23 -7.63
CA PRO A 40 24.64 -2.38 -8.58
C PRO A 40 23.86 -1.07 -8.67
N LYS A 41 24.55 0.09 -8.77
CA LYS A 41 23.89 1.40 -8.89
C LYS A 41 22.80 1.28 -9.93
N LEU A 42 21.53 1.33 -9.46
CA LEU A 42 20.36 1.28 -10.32
C LEU A 42 20.49 2.44 -11.30
N LYS A 43 20.27 2.17 -12.60
CA LYS A 43 20.15 3.24 -13.58
C LYS A 43 18.90 4.03 -13.20
N THR A 44 19.09 5.20 -12.62
CA THR A 44 18.00 6.09 -12.19
C THR A 44 17.32 6.72 -13.41
N PHE A 45 16.09 7.23 -13.21
CA PHE A 45 15.54 8.25 -14.09
C PHE A 45 16.54 9.41 -14.21
N ARG A 46 16.56 10.11 -15.34
CA ARG A 46 17.08 11.47 -15.35
C ARG A 46 16.30 12.21 -14.24
N GLN A 47 17.00 12.91 -13.37
CA GLN A 47 16.55 13.41 -12.06
C GLN A 47 15.10 13.89 -12.06
N ALA A 48 14.35 13.65 -10.97
CA ALA A 48 13.00 14.17 -10.77
C ALA A 48 12.90 15.69 -10.98
N GLN A 49 14.02 16.41 -10.88
CA GLN A 49 14.15 17.83 -11.21
C GLN A 49 13.97 18.14 -12.71
N GLU A 50 14.13 17.15 -13.60
CA GLU A 50 13.95 17.30 -15.04
C GLU A 50 12.52 17.00 -15.51
N ILE A 51 11.54 16.95 -14.59
CA ILE A 51 10.15 16.66 -14.93
C ILE A 51 9.60 17.72 -15.88
N HIS A 52 9.17 17.28 -17.06
CA HIS A 52 8.40 18.13 -17.97
C HIS A 52 6.93 18.16 -17.52
N VAL A 53 6.40 19.36 -17.32
CA VAL A 53 5.01 19.53 -16.87
C VAL A 53 4.22 20.27 -17.94
N GLN A 54 3.13 19.65 -18.38
CA GLN A 54 2.08 20.23 -19.20
C GLN A 54 0.78 20.18 -18.39
N LEU A 55 0.27 21.34 -18.00
CA LEU A 55 -0.99 21.41 -17.26
C LEU A 55 -2.21 21.35 -18.19
N CYS A 56 -3.32 20.84 -17.68
CA CYS A 56 -4.64 21.02 -18.28
C CYS A 56 -4.96 22.52 -18.37
N SER A 57 -5.59 22.95 -19.46
CA SER A 57 -6.22 24.25 -19.49
C SER A 57 -7.45 24.29 -18.55
N PRO A 58 -7.82 25.45 -18.00
CA PRO A 58 -8.93 25.54 -17.04
C PRO A 58 -10.26 24.95 -17.52
N ASP A 59 -10.53 25.00 -18.83
CA ASP A 59 -11.71 24.41 -19.47
C ASP A 59 -11.67 22.88 -19.60
N GLN A 60 -10.51 22.26 -19.42
CA GLN A 60 -10.30 20.81 -19.46
C GLN A 60 -10.39 20.17 -18.08
N LEU A 61 -10.32 20.97 -17.00
CA LEU A 61 -10.36 20.45 -15.64
C LEU A 61 -11.71 19.79 -15.34
N GLN A 62 -11.67 18.58 -14.80
CA GLN A 62 -12.87 17.83 -14.46
C GLN A 62 -13.46 18.28 -13.11
N PRO A 63 -14.80 18.32 -13.00
CA PRO A 63 -15.45 18.58 -11.71
C PRO A 63 -15.14 17.47 -10.72
N LYS A 64 -14.86 17.83 -9.45
CA LYS A 64 -14.64 16.88 -8.39
C LYS A 64 -15.98 16.30 -7.91
N PRO A 65 -16.18 14.97 -7.93
CA PRO A 65 -17.42 14.37 -7.49
C PRO A 65 -17.58 14.48 -5.97
N GLU A 66 -18.83 14.44 -5.51
CA GLU A 66 -19.14 14.32 -4.09
C GLU A 66 -18.58 13.00 -3.51
N VAL A 67 -18.14 13.05 -2.24
CA VAL A 67 -17.52 11.91 -1.57
C VAL A 67 -18.41 10.65 -1.58
N SER A 68 -19.73 10.83 -1.47
CA SER A 68 -20.71 9.74 -1.51
C SER A 68 -20.80 9.03 -2.86
N GLN A 69 -20.32 9.65 -3.93
CA GLN A 69 -20.32 9.12 -5.30
C GLN A 69 -18.99 8.43 -5.67
N LEU A 70 -17.96 8.54 -4.80
CA LEU A 70 -16.65 7.97 -5.07
C LEU A 70 -16.69 6.44 -5.00
N LYS A 71 -16.53 5.81 -6.16
CA LYS A 71 -16.33 4.36 -6.30
C LYS A 71 -14.87 4.10 -6.66
N PHE A 72 -14.32 3.02 -6.10
CA PHE A 72 -12.94 2.66 -6.35
C PHE A 72 -12.65 2.47 -7.85
N GLY A 73 -11.66 3.23 -8.38
CA GLY A 73 -11.16 3.05 -9.74
C GLY A 73 -12.07 3.55 -10.86
N THR A 74 -13.07 4.42 -10.59
CA THR A 74 -14.02 4.89 -11.62
C THR A 74 -13.84 6.36 -12.00
N VAL A 75 -13.22 7.17 -11.15
CA VAL A 75 -12.94 8.59 -11.39
C VAL A 75 -11.44 8.81 -11.26
N PHE A 76 -10.86 9.56 -12.17
CA PHE A 76 -9.44 9.85 -12.19
C PHE A 76 -9.19 11.35 -12.13
N THR A 77 -7.99 11.74 -11.70
CA THR A 77 -7.58 13.14 -11.66
C THR A 77 -7.25 13.69 -13.04
N ASP A 78 -6.97 14.99 -13.12
CA ASP A 78 -6.78 15.67 -14.40
C ASP A 78 -5.45 15.32 -15.08
N HIS A 79 -4.44 14.89 -14.31
CA HIS A 79 -3.09 14.65 -14.84
C HIS A 79 -2.61 13.21 -14.59
N MET A 80 -1.62 12.80 -15.38
CA MET A 80 -0.89 11.54 -15.21
C MET A 80 0.61 11.77 -15.33
N LEU A 81 1.40 10.91 -14.67
CA LEU A 81 2.86 10.84 -14.83
C LEU A 81 3.19 9.72 -15.82
N GLN A 82 4.15 9.95 -16.69
CA GLN A 82 4.71 8.95 -17.61
C GLN A 82 6.24 9.05 -17.63
N ILE A 83 6.92 7.89 -17.63
CA ILE A 83 8.38 7.78 -17.76
C ILE A 83 8.66 6.61 -18.69
N GLU A 84 9.27 6.89 -19.82
CA GLU A 84 9.64 5.87 -20.80
C GLU A 84 11.02 5.28 -20.47
N PHE A 85 11.18 4.01 -20.77
CA PHE A 85 12.46 3.32 -20.77
C PHE A 85 12.72 2.79 -22.17
N ASN A 86 13.93 3.07 -22.68
CA ASN A 86 14.42 2.49 -23.93
C ASN A 86 15.92 2.21 -23.82
N GLU A 87 16.28 0.93 -23.88
CA GLU A 87 17.66 0.48 -23.73
C GLU A 87 18.59 1.08 -24.80
N GLN A 88 18.08 1.28 -26.02
CA GLN A 88 18.88 1.77 -27.16
C GLN A 88 19.27 3.25 -27.04
N VAL A 89 18.50 4.04 -26.26
CA VAL A 89 18.74 5.49 -26.10
C VAL A 89 19.16 5.86 -24.68
N GLY A 90 19.76 4.90 -23.94
CA GLY A 90 20.37 5.16 -22.64
C GLY A 90 19.50 4.82 -21.42
N GLY A 91 18.39 4.14 -21.62
CA GLY A 91 17.53 3.64 -20.52
C GLY A 91 16.37 4.57 -20.21
N TRP A 92 16.21 4.93 -18.92
CA TRP A 92 15.13 5.80 -18.47
C TRP A 92 15.23 7.21 -19.04
N GLN A 93 14.12 7.72 -19.58
CA GLN A 93 13.97 9.07 -20.10
C GLN A 93 13.50 10.04 -19.02
N ALA A 94 13.45 11.35 -19.33
CA ALA A 94 12.94 12.36 -18.40
C ALA A 94 11.46 12.11 -18.09
N PRO A 95 11.05 12.22 -16.79
CA PRO A 95 9.65 12.10 -16.42
C PRO A 95 8.80 13.20 -17.05
N SER A 96 7.53 12.90 -17.36
CA SER A 96 6.57 13.88 -17.87
C SER A 96 5.24 13.77 -17.12
N ILE A 97 4.70 14.92 -16.73
CA ILE A 97 3.33 15.06 -16.22
C ILE A 97 2.53 15.78 -17.30
N SER A 98 1.41 15.19 -17.69
CA SER A 98 0.56 15.74 -18.75
C SER A 98 -0.92 15.50 -18.42
N PRO A 99 -1.86 16.15 -19.12
CA PRO A 99 -3.28 15.80 -19.03
C PRO A 99 -3.48 14.30 -19.18
N LEU A 100 -4.41 13.73 -18.39
CA LEU A 100 -4.78 12.32 -18.47
C LEU A 100 -5.25 11.98 -19.89
N LYS A 101 -4.63 10.98 -20.50
CA LYS A 101 -4.88 10.57 -21.89
C LYS A 101 -4.84 9.06 -22.07
N TYR A 102 -5.37 8.59 -23.17
CA TYR A 102 -5.23 7.19 -23.57
C TYR A 102 -3.77 6.86 -23.89
N LEU A 103 -3.36 5.62 -23.54
CA LEU A 103 -2.06 5.10 -23.94
C LEU A 103 -2.14 4.58 -25.38
N THR A 104 -1.14 4.94 -26.19
CA THR A 104 -0.97 4.38 -27.54
C THR A 104 0.11 3.31 -27.48
N LEU A 105 -0.26 2.05 -27.73
CA LEU A 105 0.63 0.91 -27.72
C LEU A 105 0.64 0.23 -29.09
N HIS A 106 1.83 -0.24 -29.50
CA HIS A 106 1.91 -1.12 -30.67
C HIS A 106 1.15 -2.43 -30.41
N PRO A 107 0.39 -2.99 -31.37
CA PRO A 107 -0.37 -4.24 -31.13
C PRO A 107 0.47 -5.42 -30.67
N ALA A 108 1.76 -5.48 -31.01
CA ALA A 108 2.69 -6.50 -30.56
C ALA A 108 3.41 -6.17 -29.24
N ALA A 109 2.99 -5.14 -28.50
CA ALA A 109 3.59 -4.81 -27.20
C ALA A 109 3.45 -6.00 -26.24
N LYS A 110 4.55 -6.38 -25.59
CA LYS A 110 4.64 -7.60 -24.76
C LYS A 110 3.58 -7.68 -23.66
N VAL A 111 3.22 -6.53 -23.08
CA VAL A 111 2.16 -6.47 -22.06
C VAL A 111 0.84 -7.07 -22.55
N LEU A 112 0.46 -6.88 -23.82
CA LEU A 112 -0.79 -7.34 -24.40
C LEU A 112 -0.85 -8.85 -24.62
N HIS A 113 0.31 -9.52 -24.70
CA HIS A 113 0.40 -10.94 -25.01
C HIS A 113 0.84 -11.79 -23.82
N TYR A 114 1.69 -11.27 -22.94
CA TYR A 114 2.35 -12.06 -21.90
C TYR A 114 2.17 -11.50 -20.51
N ALA A 115 1.28 -10.51 -20.33
CA ALA A 115 1.07 -9.83 -19.06
C ALA A 115 2.41 -9.38 -18.41
N VAL A 116 3.35 -8.89 -19.23
CA VAL A 116 4.62 -8.33 -18.76
C VAL A 116 4.33 -6.98 -18.15
N GLU A 117 3.74 -7.02 -16.95
CA GLU A 117 3.32 -5.85 -16.21
C GLU A 117 3.38 -6.09 -14.70
N LEU A 118 3.45 -4.99 -13.99
CA LEU A 118 3.30 -4.94 -12.55
C LEU A 118 2.71 -3.58 -12.15
N PHE A 119 2.14 -3.53 -10.95
CA PHE A 119 1.55 -2.30 -10.46
C PHE A 119 1.75 -2.15 -8.94
N GLU A 120 1.54 -0.94 -8.47
CA GLU A 120 1.48 -0.64 -7.05
C GLU A 120 0.15 0.01 -6.67
N GLY A 121 -0.09 0.06 -5.37
CA GLY A 121 -1.24 0.73 -4.82
C GLY A 121 -0.89 1.32 -3.47
N MET A 122 -0.95 2.63 -3.38
CA MET A 122 -0.76 3.38 -2.16
C MET A 122 -1.79 4.50 -2.08
N LYS A 123 -1.83 5.23 -0.98
CA LYS A 123 -2.79 6.32 -0.79
C LYS A 123 -2.12 7.58 -0.28
N ALA A 124 -2.65 8.72 -0.70
CA ALA A 124 -2.40 10.00 -0.08
C ALA A 124 -3.64 10.47 0.67
N TYR A 125 -3.42 11.13 1.79
CA TYR A 125 -4.45 11.56 2.71
C TYR A 125 -4.25 13.05 3.04
N ARG A 126 -5.33 13.82 3.01
CA ARG A 126 -5.33 15.18 3.59
C ARG A 126 -5.60 15.04 5.09
N GLY A 127 -4.61 15.37 5.89
CA GLY A 127 -4.69 15.28 7.34
C GLY A 127 -5.56 16.35 7.97
N VAL A 128 -5.85 16.16 9.26
CA VAL A 128 -6.60 17.14 10.07
C VAL A 128 -5.87 18.48 10.20
N ASP A 129 -4.56 18.50 9.97
CA ASP A 129 -3.68 19.65 9.92
C ASP A 129 -3.60 20.30 8.52
N GLY A 130 -4.39 19.81 7.54
CA GLY A 130 -4.42 20.29 6.16
C GLY A 130 -3.27 19.78 5.27
N HIS A 131 -2.21 19.19 5.84
CA HIS A 131 -1.11 18.65 5.06
C HIS A 131 -1.50 17.35 4.35
N ILE A 132 -1.01 17.19 3.12
CA ILE A 132 -1.13 15.95 2.38
C ILE A 132 0.05 15.06 2.72
N ARG A 133 -0.21 13.76 2.92
CA ARG A 133 0.83 12.77 3.23
C ARG A 133 0.60 11.44 2.57
N MET A 134 1.67 10.77 2.14
CA MET A 134 1.66 9.38 1.69
C MET A 134 2.04 8.44 2.83
N PHE A 135 1.44 7.25 2.86
CA PHE A 135 1.74 6.23 3.86
C PHE A 135 2.77 5.25 3.33
N ARG A 136 3.98 5.22 3.91
CA ARG A 136 5.10 4.29 3.63
C ARG A 136 5.40 4.11 2.12
N PRO A 137 5.54 5.18 1.34
CA PRO A 137 5.76 5.08 -0.10
C PRO A 137 7.09 4.39 -0.46
N ASP A 138 8.10 4.49 0.41
CA ASP A 138 9.38 3.81 0.31
C ASP A 138 9.21 2.28 0.16
N LEU A 139 8.40 1.67 1.02
CA LEU A 139 8.13 0.23 0.97
C LEU A 139 7.36 -0.18 -0.30
N ASN A 140 6.49 0.70 -0.81
CA ASN A 140 5.81 0.46 -2.08
C ASN A 140 6.80 0.45 -3.25
N MET A 141 7.72 1.41 -3.30
CA MET A 141 8.71 1.50 -4.38
C MET A 141 9.71 0.35 -4.33
N ASP A 142 10.14 -0.07 -3.15
CA ASP A 142 10.96 -1.27 -2.97
C ASP A 142 10.24 -2.54 -3.46
N ARG A 143 8.96 -2.69 -3.14
CA ARG A 143 8.14 -3.81 -3.60
C ARG A 143 7.91 -3.77 -5.11
N MET A 144 7.72 -2.58 -5.68
CA MET A 144 7.61 -2.37 -7.12
C MET A 144 8.89 -2.84 -7.84
N ASN A 145 10.06 -2.46 -7.34
CA ASN A 145 11.35 -2.89 -7.89
C ASN A 145 11.57 -4.41 -7.77
N ARG A 146 11.14 -5.04 -6.68
CA ARG A 146 11.17 -6.51 -6.55
C ARG A 146 10.27 -7.20 -7.59
N SER A 147 9.11 -6.60 -7.88
CA SER A 147 8.21 -7.11 -8.91
C SER A 147 8.79 -6.86 -10.31
N ALA A 148 9.41 -5.70 -10.55
CA ALA A 148 10.08 -5.37 -11.81
C ALA A 148 11.21 -6.37 -12.13
N LEU A 149 12.05 -6.67 -11.15
CA LEU A 149 13.10 -7.67 -11.29
C LEU A 149 12.53 -9.05 -11.71
N ARG A 150 11.42 -9.47 -11.09
CA ARG A 150 10.77 -10.75 -11.41
C ARG A 150 10.15 -10.76 -12.81
N ALA A 151 9.62 -9.63 -13.25
CA ALA A 151 8.98 -9.47 -14.57
C ALA A 151 10.00 -9.26 -15.70
N GLY A 152 11.31 -9.15 -15.40
CA GLY A 152 12.32 -8.78 -16.39
C GLY A 152 12.15 -7.34 -16.89
N LEU A 153 11.60 -6.46 -16.07
CA LEU A 153 11.42 -5.04 -16.36
C LEU A 153 12.48 -4.19 -15.66
N PRO A 154 12.78 -2.98 -16.19
CA PRO A 154 13.81 -2.13 -15.61
C PRO A 154 13.44 -1.66 -14.19
N GLN A 155 14.42 -1.68 -13.30
CA GLN A 155 14.33 -1.11 -11.96
C GLN A 155 14.67 0.38 -11.99
N PHE A 156 14.30 1.10 -10.93
CA PHE A 156 14.48 2.55 -10.80
C PHE A 156 14.85 2.92 -9.35
N ASP A 157 15.32 4.15 -9.15
CA ASP A 157 15.58 4.68 -7.82
C ASP A 157 14.25 4.96 -7.10
N PRO A 158 13.99 4.36 -5.93
CA PRO A 158 12.75 4.56 -5.18
C PRO A 158 12.51 6.02 -4.79
N GLU A 159 13.55 6.74 -4.38
CA GLU A 159 13.42 8.13 -3.92
C GLU A 159 13.09 9.08 -5.07
N GLU A 160 13.73 8.93 -6.23
CA GLU A 160 13.42 9.69 -7.44
C GLU A 160 11.96 9.48 -7.87
N MET A 161 11.46 8.25 -7.77
CA MET A 161 10.05 7.97 -8.05
C MET A 161 9.11 8.63 -7.05
N ILE A 162 9.46 8.64 -5.75
CA ILE A 162 8.67 9.33 -4.73
C ILE A 162 8.63 10.84 -5.00
N GLN A 163 9.72 11.45 -5.45
CA GLN A 163 9.73 12.86 -5.83
C GLN A 163 8.81 13.14 -7.04
N CYS A 164 8.80 12.24 -8.02
CA CYS A 164 7.86 12.33 -9.16
C CYS A 164 6.40 12.23 -8.69
N LEU A 165 6.10 11.32 -7.75
CA LEU A 165 4.76 11.19 -7.15
C LEU A 165 4.37 12.45 -6.38
N ASN A 166 5.29 13.01 -5.57
CA ASN A 166 5.06 14.27 -4.86
C ASN A 166 4.65 15.37 -5.83
N ARG A 167 5.37 15.50 -6.96
CA ARG A 167 5.08 16.53 -7.96
C ARG A 167 3.72 16.35 -8.62
N LEU A 168 3.34 15.12 -8.97
CA LEU A 168 2.02 14.82 -9.53
C LEU A 168 0.91 15.16 -8.54
N ILE A 169 1.05 14.78 -7.27
CA ILE A 169 0.05 15.06 -6.22
C ILE A 169 -0.01 16.55 -5.92
N GLN A 170 1.10 17.28 -5.94
CA GLN A 170 1.11 18.74 -5.81
C GLN A 170 0.26 19.44 -6.87
N ILE A 171 0.35 18.98 -8.13
CA ILE A 171 -0.43 19.51 -9.25
C ILE A 171 -1.91 19.21 -9.06
N ASP A 172 -2.25 17.98 -8.69
CA ASP A 172 -3.61 17.51 -8.51
C ASP A 172 -4.09 17.56 -7.04
N GLN A 173 -3.52 18.42 -6.21
CA GLN A 173 -3.78 18.45 -4.76
C GLN A 173 -5.25 18.62 -4.39
N GLU A 174 -6.04 19.32 -5.21
CA GLU A 174 -7.47 19.53 -4.98
C GLU A 174 -8.31 18.26 -5.22
N TRP A 175 -7.70 17.22 -5.80
CA TRP A 175 -8.29 15.89 -5.90
C TRP A 175 -8.07 15.03 -4.65
N VAL A 176 -7.20 15.46 -3.71
CA VAL A 176 -7.08 14.81 -2.41
C VAL A 176 -8.26 15.27 -1.55
N PRO A 177 -9.22 14.39 -1.23
CA PRO A 177 -10.47 14.80 -0.59
C PRO A 177 -10.27 15.58 0.72
N HIS A 178 -11.04 16.64 0.90
CA HIS A 178 -11.05 17.48 2.12
C HIS A 178 -11.89 16.84 3.24
N THR A 179 -11.68 15.55 3.50
CA THR A 179 -12.40 14.78 4.52
C THR A 179 -11.58 13.59 4.99
N THR A 180 -11.83 13.13 6.21
CA THR A 180 -11.24 11.88 6.73
C THR A 180 -12.03 10.61 6.36
N ALA A 181 -13.08 10.75 5.53
CA ALA A 181 -13.86 9.62 5.02
C ALA A 181 -13.42 9.15 3.63
N ALA A 182 -12.46 9.85 3.00
CA ALA A 182 -11.98 9.56 1.65
C ALA A 182 -10.49 9.85 1.51
N SER A 183 -9.87 9.36 0.46
CA SER A 183 -8.43 9.49 0.21
C SER A 183 -8.15 9.51 -1.28
N LEU A 184 -6.92 9.83 -1.69
CA LEU A 184 -6.46 9.72 -3.06
C LEU A 184 -5.69 8.41 -3.22
N TYR A 185 -6.15 7.52 -4.10
CA TYR A 185 -5.47 6.30 -4.46
C TYR A 185 -4.47 6.57 -5.58
N ILE A 186 -3.24 6.09 -5.43
CA ILE A 186 -2.13 6.28 -6.35
C ILE A 186 -1.84 4.92 -6.99
N ARG A 187 -1.88 4.82 -8.33
CA ARG A 187 -1.67 3.62 -9.09
C ARG A 187 -0.46 3.74 -10.03
N PRO A 188 0.77 3.52 -9.54
CA PRO A 188 1.91 3.29 -10.41
C PRO A 188 1.76 1.95 -11.14
N THR A 189 2.08 1.94 -12.42
CA THR A 189 2.04 0.74 -13.27
C THR A 189 3.26 0.75 -14.19
N LEU A 190 3.93 -0.38 -14.32
CA LEU A 190 5.08 -0.56 -15.22
C LEU A 190 4.79 -1.69 -16.19
N ILE A 191 4.85 -1.41 -17.49
CA ILE A 191 4.52 -2.34 -18.57
C ILE A 191 5.67 -2.50 -19.55
N GLY A 192 5.85 -3.70 -20.08
CA GLY A 192 6.76 -3.98 -21.20
C GLY A 192 6.12 -3.59 -22.54
N THR A 193 6.71 -2.63 -23.24
CA THR A 193 6.16 -2.06 -24.48
C THR A 193 6.86 -2.54 -25.74
N ASP A 194 7.93 -3.33 -25.62
CA ASP A 194 8.70 -3.86 -26.75
C ASP A 194 7.77 -4.54 -27.78
N PRO A 195 7.78 -4.08 -29.06
CA PRO A 195 6.83 -4.52 -30.08
C PRO A 195 7.26 -5.84 -30.75
N THR A 196 7.47 -6.88 -29.91
CA THR A 196 7.89 -8.20 -30.39
C THR A 196 7.06 -9.33 -29.77
N LEU A 197 6.80 -10.38 -30.55
CA LEU A 197 6.06 -11.56 -30.08
C LEU A 197 6.97 -12.63 -29.44
N GLY A 198 8.27 -12.37 -29.31
CA GLY A 198 9.18 -13.28 -28.62
C GLY A 198 9.06 -13.18 -27.10
N VAL A 199 9.05 -14.33 -26.41
CA VAL A 199 9.09 -14.37 -24.95
C VAL A 199 10.53 -14.09 -24.49
N ALA A 200 10.83 -12.83 -24.28
CA ALA A 200 12.14 -12.32 -23.85
C ALA A 200 11.99 -11.06 -23.01
N VAL A 201 13.07 -10.63 -22.37
CA VAL A 201 13.12 -9.35 -21.65
C VAL A 201 12.70 -8.20 -22.58
N SER A 202 11.96 -7.24 -22.05
CA SER A 202 11.48 -6.08 -22.81
C SER A 202 12.57 -5.00 -22.90
N SER A 203 12.98 -4.65 -24.11
CA SER A 203 13.97 -3.58 -24.35
C SER A 203 13.39 -2.17 -24.18
N THR A 204 12.07 -2.05 -24.20
CA THR A 204 11.35 -0.82 -23.93
C THR A 204 10.26 -1.05 -22.88
N ALA A 205 10.02 -0.07 -22.02
CA ALA A 205 8.98 -0.11 -21.01
C ALA A 205 8.36 1.28 -20.80
N LEU A 206 7.15 1.30 -20.24
CA LEU A 206 6.49 2.52 -19.82
C LEU A 206 6.07 2.38 -18.34
N LEU A 207 6.58 3.27 -17.50
CA LEU A 207 6.09 3.50 -16.17
C LEU A 207 5.11 4.67 -16.22
N TYR A 208 3.89 4.48 -15.72
CA TYR A 208 2.93 5.56 -15.63
C TYR A 208 2.20 5.53 -14.28
N VAL A 209 1.67 6.67 -13.89
CA VAL A 209 0.89 6.80 -12.66
C VAL A 209 -0.39 7.55 -12.95
N ILE A 210 -1.49 6.96 -12.50
CA ILE A 210 -2.80 7.60 -12.47
C ILE A 210 -3.26 7.73 -11.01
N LEU A 211 -4.04 8.78 -10.74
CA LEU A 211 -4.58 9.07 -9.41
C LEU A 211 -6.10 8.95 -9.45
N CYS A 212 -6.68 8.47 -8.35
CA CYS A 212 -8.10 8.20 -8.25
C CYS A 212 -8.62 8.57 -6.85
N PRO A 213 -9.49 9.56 -6.68
CA PRO A 213 -10.16 9.80 -5.41
C PRO A 213 -11.06 8.62 -5.06
N VAL A 214 -10.96 8.13 -3.82
CA VAL A 214 -11.70 6.96 -3.36
C VAL A 214 -12.35 7.23 -2.02
N GLY A 215 -13.61 6.83 -1.89
CA GLY A 215 -14.32 6.78 -0.62
C GLY A 215 -13.89 5.59 0.24
N SER A 216 -14.62 5.33 1.31
CA SER A 216 -14.45 4.10 2.09
C SER A 216 -14.74 2.88 1.20
N TYR A 217 -13.87 1.87 1.23
CA TYR A 217 -13.99 0.68 0.38
C TYR A 217 -15.29 -0.10 0.63
N PHE A 218 -15.76 -0.13 1.87
CA PHE A 218 -17.01 -0.80 2.29
C PHE A 218 -18.13 0.17 2.69
N GLY A 219 -18.09 1.44 2.23
CA GLY A 219 -19.04 2.49 2.65
C GLY A 219 -18.67 3.12 3.99
N THR A 220 -19.56 3.96 4.53
CA THR A 220 -19.31 4.74 5.76
C THR A 220 -19.34 3.92 7.05
N GLN A 221 -19.64 2.61 6.98
CA GLN A 221 -19.77 1.75 8.14
C GLN A 221 -18.97 0.46 7.97
N VAL A 222 -17.90 0.29 8.74
CA VAL A 222 -17.19 -0.99 8.97
C VAL A 222 -18.06 -1.91 9.86
N THR A 223 -19.36 -1.90 9.67
CA THR A 223 -20.32 -2.52 10.60
C THR A 223 -20.76 -3.92 10.19
N LYS A 224 -20.35 -4.39 9.00
CA LYS A 224 -20.76 -5.71 8.54
C LYS A 224 -19.54 -6.54 8.14
N PRO A 225 -19.24 -7.62 8.89
CA PRO A 225 -18.17 -8.53 8.52
C PRO A 225 -18.43 -9.18 7.15
N VAL A 226 -17.38 -9.40 6.39
CA VAL A 226 -17.47 -10.09 5.08
C VAL A 226 -17.48 -11.62 5.25
N SER A 227 -18.05 -12.31 4.25
CA SER A 227 -18.04 -13.76 4.13
C SER A 227 -17.06 -14.22 3.07
N LEU A 228 -16.33 -15.31 3.34
CA LEU A 228 -15.33 -15.89 2.46
C LEU A 228 -15.75 -17.29 1.99
N LEU A 229 -15.49 -17.60 0.71
CA LEU A 229 -15.54 -18.93 0.17
C LEU A 229 -14.13 -19.51 0.11
N ALA A 230 -13.89 -20.61 0.83
CA ALA A 230 -12.64 -21.36 0.80
C ALA A 230 -12.86 -22.65 -0.04
N ASP A 231 -12.44 -22.63 -1.29
CA ASP A 231 -12.52 -23.78 -2.19
C ASP A 231 -11.10 -24.26 -2.54
N PRO A 232 -10.69 -25.46 -2.07
CA PRO A 232 -9.34 -25.97 -2.31
C PRO A 232 -9.06 -26.33 -3.78
N LYS A 233 -10.09 -26.38 -4.62
CA LYS A 233 -9.97 -26.61 -6.06
C LYS A 233 -9.14 -25.51 -6.75
N TYR A 234 -9.17 -24.28 -6.23
CA TYR A 234 -8.55 -23.12 -6.86
C TYR A 234 -7.32 -22.65 -6.12
N VAL A 235 -6.23 -22.47 -6.84
CA VAL A 235 -4.94 -22.01 -6.32
C VAL A 235 -4.60 -20.66 -6.94
N ARG A 236 -4.35 -19.64 -6.10
CA ARG A 236 -3.91 -18.32 -6.55
C ARG A 236 -2.41 -18.26 -6.87
N ALA A 237 -1.61 -18.97 -6.07
CA ALA A 237 -0.16 -18.93 -6.12
C ALA A 237 0.43 -20.28 -5.72
N TRP A 238 1.65 -20.57 -6.18
CA TRP A 238 2.40 -21.78 -5.86
C TRP A 238 3.86 -21.46 -5.58
N LYS A 239 4.56 -22.35 -4.87
CA LYS A 239 5.98 -22.19 -4.53
C LYS A 239 6.84 -22.15 -5.79
N GLY A 240 7.74 -21.14 -5.87
CA GLY A 240 8.52 -20.86 -7.08
C GLY A 240 7.79 -20.01 -8.14
N GLY A 241 6.49 -19.77 -7.96
CA GLY A 241 5.71 -18.83 -8.77
C GLY A 241 6.02 -17.36 -8.45
N CYS A 242 5.06 -16.50 -8.69
CA CYS A 242 5.19 -15.03 -8.45
C CYS A 242 4.13 -14.50 -7.49
N GLY A 243 3.54 -15.35 -6.62
CA GLY A 243 2.48 -14.97 -5.68
C GLY A 243 2.88 -13.84 -4.71
N ASP A 244 4.15 -13.74 -4.39
CA ASP A 244 4.75 -12.69 -3.54
C ASP A 244 5.14 -11.41 -4.32
N ARG A 245 4.78 -11.30 -5.61
CA ARG A 245 5.03 -10.16 -6.48
C ARG A 245 3.70 -9.51 -6.89
N LYS A 246 3.73 -8.19 -7.10
CA LYS A 246 2.53 -7.44 -7.48
C LYS A 246 2.43 -7.33 -9.00
N MET A 247 2.29 -8.49 -9.66
CA MET A 247 2.20 -8.64 -11.12
C MET A 247 0.75 -8.90 -11.54
N GLY A 248 0.29 -8.31 -12.65
CA GLY A 248 -1.07 -8.48 -13.16
C GLY A 248 -1.44 -9.93 -13.44
N SER A 249 -0.47 -10.77 -13.83
CA SER A 249 -0.63 -12.20 -14.01
C SER A 249 -1.15 -12.96 -12.77
N ASN A 250 -0.96 -12.41 -11.56
CA ASN A 250 -1.52 -13.00 -10.32
C ASN A 250 -3.00 -12.63 -10.12
N TYR A 251 -3.51 -11.62 -10.80
CA TYR A 251 -4.87 -11.07 -10.57
C TYR A 251 -5.84 -11.52 -11.66
N GLY A 252 -5.43 -11.50 -12.92
CA GLY A 252 -6.28 -11.91 -14.05
C GLY A 252 -6.97 -13.25 -13.85
N PRO A 253 -6.25 -14.34 -13.50
CA PRO A 253 -6.85 -15.66 -13.29
C PRO A 253 -7.86 -15.74 -12.13
N THR A 254 -7.85 -14.76 -11.19
CA THR A 254 -8.75 -14.78 -10.04
C THR A 254 -10.14 -14.22 -10.33
N ILE A 255 -10.31 -13.48 -11.43
CA ILE A 255 -11.54 -12.73 -11.73
C ILE A 255 -12.76 -13.65 -11.87
N ALA A 256 -12.65 -14.70 -12.67
CA ALA A 256 -13.77 -15.62 -12.88
C ALA A 256 -14.16 -16.37 -11.60
N ILE A 257 -13.16 -16.77 -10.80
CA ILE A 257 -13.38 -17.48 -9.52
C ILE A 257 -14.04 -16.53 -8.50
N GLN A 258 -13.62 -15.27 -8.47
CA GLN A 258 -14.24 -14.26 -7.62
C GLN A 258 -15.71 -14.01 -8.03
N SER A 259 -16.02 -13.99 -9.34
CA SER A 259 -17.39 -13.86 -9.82
C SER A 259 -18.25 -15.06 -9.38
N GLU A 260 -17.75 -16.28 -9.47
CA GLU A 260 -18.43 -17.49 -8.96
C GLU A 260 -18.72 -17.38 -7.46
N ALA A 261 -17.76 -16.91 -6.65
CA ALA A 261 -17.97 -16.71 -5.22
C ALA A 261 -19.09 -15.69 -4.94
N ILE A 262 -19.13 -14.57 -5.68
CA ILE A 262 -20.16 -13.54 -5.55
C ILE A 262 -21.55 -14.10 -5.93
N GLU A 263 -21.66 -14.86 -7.01
CA GLU A 263 -22.90 -15.52 -7.43
C GLU A 263 -23.43 -16.49 -6.37
N ARG A 264 -22.53 -17.13 -5.62
CA ARG A 264 -22.85 -17.98 -4.46
C ARG A 264 -23.14 -17.22 -3.17
N GLY A 265 -23.10 -15.88 -3.19
CA GLY A 265 -23.44 -15.02 -2.04
C GLY A 265 -22.27 -14.68 -1.12
N PHE A 266 -21.04 -15.01 -1.49
CA PHE A 266 -19.83 -14.65 -0.72
C PHE A 266 -19.22 -13.35 -1.20
N ASN A 267 -18.58 -12.61 -0.29
CA ASN A 267 -17.95 -11.34 -0.64
C ASN A 267 -16.57 -11.51 -1.28
N GLN A 268 -15.80 -12.52 -0.85
CA GLN A 268 -14.43 -12.77 -1.27
C GLN A 268 -14.09 -14.26 -1.21
N LEU A 269 -12.95 -14.63 -1.79
CA LEU A 269 -12.36 -15.97 -1.68
C LEU A 269 -11.36 -16.02 -0.52
N LEU A 270 -11.24 -17.17 0.13
CA LEU A 270 -10.08 -17.53 0.94
C LEU A 270 -9.21 -18.48 0.12
N TRP A 271 -8.03 -18.02 -0.25
CA TRP A 271 -7.11 -18.79 -1.08
C TRP A 271 -6.36 -19.82 -0.24
N LEU A 272 -6.42 -21.07 -0.70
CA LEU A 272 -5.78 -22.21 -0.09
C LEU A 272 -4.63 -22.73 -0.96
N TYR A 273 -3.67 -23.45 -0.33
CA TYR A 273 -2.56 -24.06 -1.05
C TYR A 273 -2.18 -25.41 -0.44
N GLY A 274 -1.88 -26.40 -1.30
CA GLY A 274 -1.38 -27.72 -0.91
C GLY A 274 -2.44 -28.65 -0.35
N GLU A 275 -2.04 -29.89 -0.10
CA GLU A 275 -2.94 -30.97 0.36
C GLU A 275 -3.49 -30.74 1.78
N ASP A 276 -2.80 -29.96 2.57
CA ASP A 276 -3.21 -29.58 3.92
C ASP A 276 -4.01 -28.29 3.97
N HIS A 277 -4.41 -27.78 2.82
CA HIS A 277 -5.23 -26.59 2.65
C HIS A 277 -4.68 -25.38 3.45
N GLN A 278 -3.37 -25.11 3.25
CA GLN A 278 -2.71 -23.94 3.86
C GLN A 278 -3.45 -22.66 3.49
N VAL A 279 -3.86 -21.89 4.49
CA VAL A 279 -4.45 -20.56 4.31
C VAL A 279 -3.38 -19.57 3.84
N THR A 280 -3.67 -18.78 2.81
CA THR A 280 -2.72 -17.82 2.25
C THR A 280 -3.23 -16.39 2.29
N GLU A 281 -4.24 -16.06 1.51
CA GLU A 281 -4.80 -14.70 1.40
C GLU A 281 -6.32 -14.72 1.29
N ALA A 282 -6.97 -13.63 1.71
CA ALA A 282 -8.41 -13.42 1.55
C ALA A 282 -8.66 -12.43 0.38
N GLY A 283 -9.08 -12.96 -0.79
CA GLY A 283 -9.20 -12.15 -2.00
C GLY A 283 -7.88 -11.52 -2.40
N THR A 284 -7.78 -10.19 -2.28
CA THR A 284 -6.55 -9.39 -2.51
C THR A 284 -5.95 -8.83 -1.23
N MET A 285 -6.30 -9.42 -0.07
CA MET A 285 -5.92 -8.99 1.27
C MET A 285 -5.07 -10.06 1.95
N ASN A 286 -4.11 -9.62 2.79
CA ASN A 286 -3.51 -10.51 3.79
C ASN A 286 -4.55 -10.81 4.87
N ILE A 287 -4.46 -11.99 5.50
CA ILE A 287 -5.42 -12.44 6.51
C ILE A 287 -4.78 -12.59 7.88
N PHE A 288 -5.55 -12.31 8.92
CA PHE A 288 -5.18 -12.43 10.32
C PHE A 288 -6.27 -13.17 11.10
N PHE A 289 -5.87 -13.95 12.08
CA PHE A 289 -6.74 -14.58 13.05
C PHE A 289 -6.30 -14.18 14.46
N VAL A 290 -7.25 -13.86 15.33
CA VAL A 290 -7.03 -13.71 16.76
C VAL A 290 -7.63 -14.92 17.45
N ILE A 291 -6.81 -15.65 18.18
CA ILE A 291 -7.20 -16.92 18.80
C ILE A 291 -6.81 -16.97 20.28
N ILE A 292 -7.37 -17.93 21.00
CA ILE A 292 -6.79 -18.42 22.25
C ILE A 292 -5.93 -19.63 21.91
N ASN A 293 -4.64 -19.53 22.17
CA ASN A 293 -3.67 -20.61 21.88
C ASN A 293 -3.78 -21.76 22.90
N ASP A 294 -2.95 -22.82 22.75
CA ASP A 294 -2.99 -23.99 23.62
C ASP A 294 -2.53 -23.71 25.06
N LEU A 295 -1.89 -22.55 25.31
CA LEU A 295 -1.51 -22.09 26.64
C LEU A 295 -2.59 -21.21 27.29
N GLY A 296 -3.73 -20.97 26.60
CA GLY A 296 -4.79 -20.07 27.07
C GLY A 296 -4.47 -18.60 26.86
N GLU A 297 -3.47 -18.24 26.06
CA GLU A 297 -3.07 -16.87 25.79
C GLU A 297 -3.72 -16.36 24.51
N MET A 298 -4.01 -15.06 24.46
CA MET A 298 -4.45 -14.40 23.22
C MET A 298 -3.29 -14.28 22.24
N GLU A 299 -3.51 -14.76 21.01
CA GLU A 299 -2.50 -14.78 19.96
C GLU A 299 -3.10 -14.29 18.65
N MET A 300 -2.47 -13.28 18.03
CA MET A 300 -2.74 -12.85 16.66
C MET A 300 -1.81 -13.57 15.69
N ILE A 301 -2.38 -14.30 14.76
CA ILE A 301 -1.65 -15.11 13.78
C ILE A 301 -1.90 -14.57 12.38
N THR A 302 -0.87 -14.54 11.57
CA THR A 302 -0.97 -14.34 10.12
C THR A 302 -0.10 -15.36 9.39
N PRO A 303 -0.50 -15.80 8.20
CA PRO A 303 0.35 -16.70 7.41
C PRO A 303 1.73 -16.09 7.15
N GLN A 304 2.77 -16.91 7.31
CA GLN A 304 4.16 -16.53 7.08
C GLN A 304 4.42 -16.26 5.58
N LEU A 305 5.39 -15.39 5.30
CA LEU A 305 5.80 -15.09 3.93
C LEU A 305 6.72 -16.20 3.39
N ASP A 306 6.16 -17.12 2.63
CA ASP A 306 6.84 -18.30 2.10
C ASP A 306 6.91 -18.34 0.55
N GLY A 307 6.67 -17.19 -0.09
CA GLY A 307 6.65 -17.03 -1.56
C GLY A 307 5.27 -17.14 -2.20
N LEU A 308 4.24 -17.52 -1.42
CA LEU A 308 2.85 -17.58 -1.87
C LEU A 308 2.08 -16.28 -1.69
N ILE A 309 2.49 -15.47 -0.71
CA ILE A 309 1.73 -14.37 -0.13
C ILE A 309 2.42 -13.05 -0.45
N LEU A 310 1.62 -12.08 -0.91
CA LEU A 310 2.14 -10.72 -1.11
C LEU A 310 2.53 -10.10 0.24
N PRO A 311 3.79 -9.59 0.39
CA PRO A 311 4.19 -8.86 1.59
C PRO A 311 3.49 -7.50 1.63
N GLY A 312 2.29 -7.49 2.27
CA GLY A 312 1.45 -6.31 2.36
C GLY A 312 2.06 -5.24 3.25
N ILE A 313 2.02 -3.96 2.82
CA ILE A 313 2.54 -2.86 3.63
C ILE A 313 1.64 -2.61 4.83
N THR A 314 0.33 -2.69 4.67
CA THR A 314 -0.62 -2.66 5.80
C THR A 314 -0.36 -3.83 6.75
N ARG A 315 -0.10 -5.05 6.23
CA ARG A 315 0.26 -6.22 7.05
C ARG A 315 1.50 -5.95 7.90
N MET A 316 2.58 -5.45 7.32
CA MET A 316 3.79 -5.11 8.07
C MET A 316 3.51 -4.06 9.15
N SER A 317 2.72 -3.03 8.82
CA SER A 317 2.36 -1.99 9.78
C SER A 317 1.50 -2.52 10.94
N ILE A 318 0.60 -3.48 10.68
CA ILE A 318 -0.16 -4.18 11.71
C ILE A 318 0.77 -4.95 12.66
N LEU A 319 1.71 -5.70 12.11
CA LEU A 319 2.67 -6.47 12.92
C LEU A 319 3.50 -5.53 13.80
N GLU A 320 4.07 -4.46 13.24
CA GLU A 320 4.86 -3.47 13.98
C GLU A 320 4.05 -2.78 15.10
N LEU A 321 2.77 -2.41 14.84
CA LEU A 321 1.89 -1.85 15.87
C LEU A 321 1.57 -2.85 16.97
N SER A 322 1.27 -4.08 16.61
CA SER A 322 0.88 -5.13 17.54
C SER A 322 2.03 -5.53 18.46
N GLU A 323 3.25 -5.58 17.93
CA GLU A 323 4.46 -5.80 18.72
C GLU A 323 4.72 -4.65 19.72
N GLN A 324 4.47 -3.39 19.30
CA GLN A 324 4.60 -2.22 20.19
C GLN A 324 3.58 -2.24 21.33
N TRP A 325 2.35 -2.72 21.08
CA TRP A 325 1.32 -2.81 22.12
C TRP A 325 1.64 -3.86 23.16
N ASN A 326 2.19 -5.01 22.73
CA ASN A 326 2.58 -6.14 23.61
C ASN A 326 1.43 -6.64 24.52
N ASP A 327 0.19 -6.50 24.06
CA ASP A 327 -1.02 -6.89 24.78
C ASP A 327 -1.39 -8.37 24.54
N TYR A 328 -0.87 -8.94 23.45
CA TYR A 328 -1.10 -10.30 22.98
C TYR A 328 0.10 -10.79 22.19
N LYS A 329 0.19 -12.11 22.07
CA LYS A 329 1.25 -12.72 21.26
C LYS A 329 1.02 -12.48 19.77
N VAL A 330 2.08 -12.20 19.01
CA VAL A 330 2.03 -12.04 17.55
C VAL A 330 2.88 -13.12 16.90
N THR A 331 2.32 -13.83 15.93
CA THR A 331 3.01 -14.97 15.31
C THR A 331 2.78 -14.99 13.80
N GLU A 332 3.88 -15.09 13.07
CA GLU A 332 3.88 -15.40 11.64
C GLU A 332 4.16 -16.89 11.46
N ARG A 333 3.18 -17.67 11.07
CA ARG A 333 3.31 -19.11 10.88
C ARG A 333 2.35 -19.66 9.84
N LYS A 334 2.59 -20.89 9.43
CA LYS A 334 1.62 -21.64 8.62
C LYS A 334 0.33 -21.86 9.43
N ILE A 335 -0.79 -21.70 8.77
CA ILE A 335 -2.15 -21.98 9.26
C ILE A 335 -2.84 -22.84 8.21
N THR A 336 -3.61 -23.84 8.63
CA THR A 336 -4.35 -24.73 7.72
C THR A 336 -5.84 -24.73 8.02
N MET A 337 -6.66 -25.11 7.03
CA MET A 337 -8.11 -25.20 7.25
C MET A 337 -8.49 -26.25 8.31
N PRO A 338 -7.85 -27.46 8.37
CA PRO A 338 -8.08 -28.39 9.49
C PRO A 338 -7.86 -27.75 10.88
N GLU A 339 -6.79 -26.96 11.04
CA GLU A 339 -6.54 -26.22 12.31
C GLU A 339 -7.64 -25.18 12.57
N ILE A 340 -8.05 -24.40 11.58
CA ILE A 340 -9.15 -23.41 11.73
C ILE A 340 -10.47 -24.11 12.11
N MET A 341 -10.77 -25.24 11.50
CA MET A 341 -11.94 -26.05 11.85
C MET A 341 -11.89 -26.56 13.31
N GLN A 342 -10.73 -26.98 13.77
CA GLN A 342 -10.54 -27.40 15.16
C GLN A 342 -10.74 -26.22 16.13
N LEU A 343 -10.04 -25.11 15.91
CA LEU A 343 -10.15 -23.89 16.73
C LEU A 343 -11.59 -23.36 16.77
N SER A 344 -12.33 -23.46 15.66
CA SER A 344 -13.73 -23.07 15.60
C SER A 344 -14.62 -23.97 16.47
N ARG A 345 -14.45 -25.30 16.38
CA ARG A 345 -15.20 -26.26 17.24
C ARG A 345 -14.93 -26.03 18.72
N GLU A 346 -13.70 -25.66 19.06
CA GLU A 346 -13.26 -25.34 20.43
C GLU A 346 -13.63 -23.91 20.86
N LYS A 347 -14.27 -23.12 19.97
CA LYS A 347 -14.63 -21.70 20.20
C LYS A 347 -13.46 -20.82 20.59
N ARG A 348 -12.29 -21.09 20.01
CA ARG A 348 -11.04 -20.41 20.28
C ARG A 348 -10.68 -19.34 19.24
N ILE A 349 -11.46 -19.15 18.18
CA ILE A 349 -11.28 -18.05 17.24
C ILE A 349 -12.10 -16.86 17.75
N LEU A 350 -11.41 -15.78 18.09
CA LEU A 350 -12.03 -14.54 18.59
C LEU A 350 -12.34 -13.57 17.46
N GLU A 351 -11.37 -13.38 16.54
CA GLU A 351 -11.50 -12.47 15.41
C GLU A 351 -10.83 -13.06 14.16
N CYS A 352 -11.34 -12.64 13.01
CA CYS A 352 -10.66 -12.80 11.71
C CYS A 352 -10.81 -11.52 10.89
N PHE A 353 -9.75 -11.07 10.23
CA PHE A 353 -9.80 -9.90 9.39
C PHE A 353 -8.79 -9.93 8.26
N GLY A 354 -9.14 -9.27 7.15
CA GLY A 354 -8.27 -9.00 6.03
C GLY A 354 -7.60 -7.63 6.16
N SER A 355 -6.41 -7.47 5.57
CA SER A 355 -5.74 -6.18 5.48
C SER A 355 -5.23 -5.87 4.07
N GLY A 356 -5.35 -4.61 3.64
CA GLY A 356 -4.86 -4.15 2.35
C GLY A 356 -4.99 -2.64 2.17
N THR A 357 -4.31 -2.07 1.19
CA THR A 357 -4.31 -0.61 0.95
C THR A 357 -5.73 -0.06 0.70
N ALA A 358 -6.57 -0.79 -0.01
CA ALA A 358 -7.90 -0.31 -0.37
C ALA A 358 -8.84 -0.23 0.84
N CYS A 359 -8.95 -1.31 1.61
CA CYS A 359 -9.86 -1.45 2.75
C CYS A 359 -9.23 -1.06 4.11
N ILE A 360 -7.90 -0.95 4.20
CA ILE A 360 -7.10 -0.87 5.42
C ILE A 360 -7.28 -2.15 6.23
N ILE A 361 -8.44 -2.34 6.87
CA ILE A 361 -8.85 -3.56 7.58
C ILE A 361 -10.29 -3.90 7.19
N SER A 362 -10.55 -5.18 6.96
CA SER A 362 -11.86 -5.74 6.65
C SER A 362 -12.18 -6.86 7.62
N PRO A 363 -13.12 -6.69 8.57
CA PRO A 363 -13.57 -7.77 9.43
C PRO A 363 -14.18 -8.92 8.64
N ILE A 364 -13.90 -10.16 9.06
CA ILE A 364 -14.42 -11.40 8.47
C ILE A 364 -15.29 -12.09 9.53
N GLY A 365 -16.52 -12.44 9.16
CA GLY A 365 -17.49 -13.06 10.07
C GLY A 365 -17.86 -14.49 9.69
N ASN A 366 -17.55 -14.92 8.49
CA ASN A 366 -17.83 -16.29 8.04
C ASN A 366 -16.78 -16.78 7.05
N ILE A 367 -16.41 -18.05 7.17
CA ILE A 367 -15.62 -18.79 6.18
C ILE A 367 -16.41 -20.04 5.83
N HIS A 368 -16.82 -20.14 4.56
CA HIS A 368 -17.45 -21.36 4.03
C HIS A 368 -16.40 -22.30 3.46
N TYR A 369 -16.31 -23.51 4.00
CA TYR A 369 -15.31 -24.50 3.61
C TYR A 369 -15.92 -25.89 3.65
N GLU A 370 -15.84 -26.64 2.51
CA GLU A 370 -16.32 -28.01 2.36
C GLU A 370 -17.76 -28.22 2.90
N GLY A 371 -18.67 -27.31 2.55
CA GLY A 371 -20.07 -27.37 2.95
C GLY A 371 -20.36 -26.93 4.39
N ASN A 372 -19.37 -26.47 5.15
CA ASN A 372 -19.50 -26.00 6.52
C ASN A 372 -19.25 -24.49 6.62
N ASP A 373 -20.09 -23.80 7.40
CA ASP A 373 -19.90 -22.40 7.74
C ASP A 373 -19.15 -22.28 9.07
N ILE A 374 -18.01 -21.60 9.04
CA ILE A 374 -17.21 -21.26 10.21
C ILE A 374 -17.56 -19.82 10.60
N LEU A 375 -18.48 -19.69 11.57
CA LEU A 375 -18.88 -18.39 12.09
C LEU A 375 -17.81 -17.85 13.05
N ILE A 376 -17.42 -16.58 12.88
CA ILE A 376 -16.38 -15.93 13.67
C ILE A 376 -16.94 -14.66 14.29
N PRO A 377 -16.92 -14.51 15.64
CA PRO A 377 -17.51 -13.36 16.34
C PRO A 377 -16.61 -12.12 16.32
N THR A 378 -16.09 -11.74 15.15
CA THR A 378 -15.05 -10.72 14.98
C THR A 378 -15.42 -9.36 15.58
N LEU A 379 -16.68 -8.92 15.41
CA LEU A 379 -17.14 -7.62 15.93
C LEU A 379 -17.94 -7.75 17.24
N GLU A 380 -18.07 -8.95 17.78
CA GLU A 380 -18.81 -9.22 19.04
C GLU A 380 -17.92 -9.07 20.28
N GLN A 381 -16.61 -8.94 20.09
CA GLN A 381 -15.66 -8.71 21.17
C GLN A 381 -15.86 -7.31 21.76
N PRO A 382 -15.68 -7.12 23.08
CA PRO A 382 -15.84 -5.80 23.73
C PRO A 382 -14.93 -4.70 23.18
N ASN A 383 -13.74 -5.06 22.69
CA ASN A 383 -12.77 -4.16 22.11
C ASN A 383 -12.00 -4.88 20.99
N PRO A 384 -12.60 -5.04 19.80
CA PRO A 384 -12.00 -5.82 18.73
C PRO A 384 -10.63 -5.28 18.32
N ILE A 385 -9.63 -6.16 18.23
CA ILE A 385 -8.27 -5.81 17.82
C ILE A 385 -8.27 -5.23 16.41
N CYS A 386 -9.08 -5.78 15.50
CA CYS A 386 -9.22 -5.29 14.14
C CYS A 386 -9.70 -3.82 14.10
N LEU A 387 -10.60 -3.40 14.98
CA LEU A 387 -11.05 -2.00 15.06
C LEU A 387 -10.01 -1.09 15.73
N ARG A 388 -9.31 -1.58 16.76
CA ARG A 388 -8.17 -0.84 17.36
C ARG A 388 -7.10 -0.54 16.32
N LEU A 389 -6.73 -1.52 15.51
CA LEU A 389 -5.76 -1.40 14.43
C LEU A 389 -6.25 -0.43 13.35
N LEU A 390 -7.52 -0.55 12.93
CA LEU A 390 -8.12 0.35 11.95
C LEU A 390 -8.08 1.81 12.42
N ASN A 391 -8.47 2.07 13.67
CA ASN A 391 -8.44 3.41 14.26
C ASN A 391 -7.01 3.96 14.33
N LYS A 392 -6.05 3.13 14.82
CA LYS A 392 -4.66 3.54 14.93
C LYS A 392 -4.03 3.87 13.58
N LEU A 393 -4.26 3.04 12.57
CA LEU A 393 -3.80 3.30 11.20
C LEU A 393 -4.47 4.55 10.61
N SER A 394 -5.76 4.74 10.86
CA SER A 394 -6.48 5.96 10.44
C SER A 394 -5.92 7.23 11.11
N ASP A 395 -5.55 7.16 12.38
CA ASP A 395 -4.93 8.29 13.08
C ASP A 395 -3.58 8.67 12.46
N ILE A 396 -2.81 7.66 12.01
CA ILE A 396 -1.57 7.87 11.27
C ILE A 396 -1.83 8.47 9.89
N HIS A 397 -2.77 7.90 9.15
CA HIS A 397 -3.10 8.33 7.79
C HIS A 397 -3.53 9.80 7.75
N TYR A 398 -4.35 10.21 8.69
CA TYR A 398 -4.89 11.57 8.76
C TYR A 398 -4.09 12.51 9.68
N GLY A 399 -2.90 12.10 10.14
CA GLY A 399 -1.98 12.95 10.89
C GLY A 399 -2.46 13.38 12.25
N ARG A 400 -3.36 12.61 12.91
CA ARG A 400 -3.70 12.78 14.33
C ARG A 400 -2.55 12.35 15.23
N ILE A 401 -1.71 11.42 14.73
CA ILE A 401 -0.43 11.03 15.30
C ILE A 401 0.62 11.00 14.20
N GLU A 402 1.85 11.36 14.52
CA GLU A 402 2.95 11.49 13.56
C GLU A 402 4.05 10.44 13.80
N PRO A 403 3.88 9.18 13.35
CA PRO A 403 4.99 8.25 13.27
C PRO A 403 5.80 8.51 11.98
N PRO A 404 7.01 7.97 11.88
CA PRO A 404 7.87 8.14 10.70
C PRO A 404 7.31 7.51 9.41
N TRP A 405 6.15 6.85 9.49
CA TRP A 405 5.51 6.17 8.35
C TRP A 405 4.73 7.11 7.42
N ALA A 406 4.29 8.25 7.92
CA ALA A 406 3.52 9.22 7.16
C ALA A 406 4.46 10.30 6.58
N ARG A 407 4.72 10.22 5.28
CA ARG A 407 5.60 11.15 4.58
C ARG A 407 4.79 12.35 4.07
N LYS A 408 4.97 13.52 4.67
CA LYS A 408 4.34 14.77 4.23
C LYS A 408 4.84 15.16 2.83
N ILE A 409 3.94 15.66 2.02
CA ILE A 409 4.26 16.26 0.71
C ILE A 409 4.52 17.74 0.96
N GLU A 410 5.76 18.16 0.75
CA GLU A 410 6.16 19.55 0.89
C GLU A 410 5.74 20.34 -0.35
N PHE A 411 5.09 21.48 -0.14
CA PHE A 411 4.75 22.40 -1.20
C PHE A 411 5.85 23.47 -1.31
N VAL A 412 6.71 23.35 -2.31
CA VAL A 412 7.88 24.22 -2.56
C VAL A 412 7.49 25.69 -2.68
N PHE A 413 6.22 26.00 -2.90
CA PHE A 413 5.74 27.39 -3.01
C PHE A 413 5.90 28.19 -1.71
N LEU A 414 5.73 27.54 -0.55
CA LEU A 414 5.99 28.21 0.75
C LEU A 414 7.49 28.46 0.96
N GLN A 415 8.35 27.54 0.52
CA GLN A 415 9.81 27.69 0.61
C GLN A 415 10.31 28.78 -0.33
N PHE A 416 9.72 28.89 -1.53
CA PHE A 416 10.04 30.00 -2.46
C PHE A 416 9.59 31.34 -1.89
N LEU A 417 8.39 31.43 -1.29
CA LEU A 417 7.91 32.63 -0.62
C LEU A 417 8.75 32.98 0.60
N LEU A 418 9.15 32.02 1.41
CA LEU A 418 10.02 32.22 2.56
C LEU A 418 11.43 32.69 2.14
N ASN A 419 12.00 32.11 1.10
CA ASN A 419 13.30 32.52 0.55
C ASN A 419 13.25 33.89 -0.14
N VAL A 420 12.10 34.25 -0.73
CA VAL A 420 11.86 35.60 -1.30
C VAL A 420 11.60 36.64 -0.20
N MET A 421 11.07 36.23 0.95
CA MET A 421 10.83 37.12 2.10
C MET A 421 12.11 37.41 2.91
N ASP A 422 13.14 36.57 2.82
CA ASP A 422 14.46 36.83 3.44
C ASP A 422 15.30 37.84 2.63
N ASP A 423 14.92 38.12 1.39
CA ASP A 423 15.53 39.17 0.57
C ASP A 423 14.76 40.48 0.83
N SER A 424 15.38 41.39 1.55
CA SER A 424 14.86 42.47 2.44
C SER A 424 14.02 43.60 1.80
N ASP A 425 13.49 43.47 0.58
CA ASP A 425 12.78 44.56 -0.11
C ASP A 425 11.36 44.23 -0.64
N ILE A 426 10.77 43.09 -0.30
CA ILE A 426 9.41 42.74 -0.74
C ILE A 426 8.45 42.77 0.45
N ARG A 427 7.57 43.77 0.52
CA ARG A 427 6.44 43.81 1.46
C ARG A 427 5.25 43.04 0.88
N LEU A 428 4.90 41.93 1.50
CA LEU A 428 3.69 41.15 1.24
C LEU A 428 2.54 41.70 2.09
N THR A 429 1.49 42.19 1.47
CA THR A 429 0.24 42.50 2.16
C THR A 429 -0.76 41.37 1.91
N LEU A 430 -1.00 40.57 2.94
CA LEU A 430 -2.01 39.51 2.90
C LEU A 430 -3.39 40.11 3.20
N PHE A 431 -4.28 40.07 2.25
CA PHE A 431 -5.70 40.26 2.47
C PHE A 431 -6.37 38.89 2.57
N SER A 432 -6.86 38.55 3.76
CA SER A 432 -7.66 37.34 3.95
C SER A 432 -9.13 37.68 3.82
N SER A 433 -9.76 37.12 2.80
CA SER A 433 -11.19 36.95 2.74
C SER A 433 -11.51 35.44 2.82
N PRO A 434 -12.68 35.03 3.36
CA PRO A 434 -12.98 33.63 3.59
C PRO A 434 -13.09 32.75 2.34
N ARG A 435 -12.92 33.29 1.15
CA ARG A 435 -13.09 32.54 -0.11
C ARG A 435 -12.01 32.70 -1.16
N ASP A 436 -11.14 33.73 -1.07
CA ASP A 436 -10.10 33.93 -2.09
C ASP A 436 -8.85 34.56 -1.46
N VAL A 437 -7.67 34.00 -1.77
CA VAL A 437 -6.37 34.61 -1.47
C VAL A 437 -5.86 35.22 -2.77
N PHE A 438 -5.97 36.54 -2.89
CA PHE A 438 -5.31 37.28 -3.95
C PHE A 438 -3.91 37.72 -3.50
N ILE A 439 -2.90 37.41 -4.29
CA ILE A 439 -1.53 37.88 -4.09
C ILE A 439 -1.30 38.99 -5.11
N ASP A 440 -1.23 40.24 -4.65
CA ASP A 440 -0.89 41.39 -5.49
C ASP A 440 0.62 41.66 -5.39
N PHE A 441 1.33 41.47 -6.51
CA PHE A 441 2.76 41.78 -6.62
C PHE A 441 2.94 43.22 -7.05
N LYS A 442 3.25 44.12 -6.13
CA LYS A 442 3.72 45.47 -6.49
C LYS A 442 5.22 45.47 -6.63
N PHE A 443 5.67 45.43 -7.89
CA PHE A 443 7.04 45.79 -8.21
C PHE A 443 7.21 47.29 -8.11
N HIS A 444 8.10 47.77 -7.25
CA HIS A 444 8.56 49.17 -7.35
C HIS A 444 9.47 49.27 -8.57
N GLN A 445 8.94 49.94 -9.62
CA GLN A 445 9.74 50.34 -10.77
C GLN A 445 10.90 51.24 -10.31
N TYR A 446 12.13 50.78 -10.55
CA TYR A 446 13.24 51.73 -10.74
C TYR A 446 13.08 52.29 -12.15
N SER A 447 12.44 53.43 -12.24
CA SER A 447 12.60 54.35 -13.36
C SER A 447 13.84 55.22 -13.07
N ASN A 448 14.74 55.19 -14.02
CA ASN A 448 15.97 55.97 -14.20
C ASN A 448 17.26 55.18 -13.93
N ILE A 449 17.86 54.74 -15.07
CA ILE A 449 19.17 55.14 -15.55
C ILE A 449 19.41 54.37 -16.87
N PHE A 450 19.37 55.16 -18.01
CA PHE A 450 19.79 54.91 -19.39
C PHE A 450 19.22 53.72 -20.14
#